data_1922ea998f47b59a1c9a85d4ff258230
#
_entry.id   1922ea998f47b59a1c9a85d4ff258230
#
_cell.length_a   1.000
_cell.length_b   1.000
_cell.length_c   1.000
_cell.angle_alpha   90.00
_cell.angle_beta   90.00
_cell.angle_gamma   90.00
#
_symmetry.space_group_name_H-M   'P 1'
#
loop_
_entity.id
_entity.type
_entity.pdbx_description
1 polymer ?
#
loop_
_entity_poly.entity_id
_entity_poly.type
_entity_poly.pdbx_seq_one_letter_code
_entity_poly.pdbx_strand_id
1 'polypeptide(L)'
;MKTNNGATNILVSGVGGQGAILASNILSKVFISAGYDVKKSEVHGMAQRGGDVTTHFRFGKRVYSPLIKYGDVDYLISFELLEAMRYLNWIKPDAKIILNQQRILPPAVASGLVGYPKDIETTFKDYFGQHIYSIKGQDIAKKLGNVQ
;
A
#
# COMPACT_ATOMS: atom_id res chain seq x y z
N MET A 1 -13.38 -15.10 2.79
CA MET A 1 -12.79 -14.25 1.74
C MET A 1 -13.24 -14.78 0.38
N LYS A 2 -14.10 -14.06 -0.35
CA LYS A 2 -14.47 -14.40 -1.73
C LYS A 2 -13.41 -13.79 -2.64
N THR A 3 -12.61 -14.60 -3.28
CA THR A 3 -11.58 -14.17 -4.22
C THR A 3 -12.13 -14.29 -5.64
N ASN A 4 -12.13 -13.21 -6.39
CA ASN A 4 -12.28 -13.30 -7.85
C ASN A 4 -11.13 -14.15 -8.39
N ASN A 5 -11.44 -15.23 -9.09
CA ASN A 5 -10.48 -16.24 -9.58
C ASN A 5 -9.63 -16.95 -8.51
N GLY A 6 -10.07 -17.01 -7.26
CA GLY A 6 -9.36 -17.75 -6.21
C GLY A 6 -8.07 -17.12 -5.69
N ALA A 7 -7.73 -15.89 -6.10
CA ALA A 7 -6.57 -15.13 -5.59
C ALA A 7 -7.02 -13.91 -4.79
N THR A 8 -6.29 -13.60 -3.71
CA THR A 8 -6.41 -12.36 -2.94
C THR A 8 -5.39 -11.35 -3.43
N ASN A 9 -5.81 -10.10 -3.58
CA ASN A 9 -5.05 -9.01 -4.18
C ASN A 9 -4.70 -7.98 -3.11
N ILE A 10 -3.42 -7.82 -2.81
CA ILE A 10 -2.88 -6.82 -1.89
C ILE A 10 -2.07 -5.81 -2.69
N LEU A 11 -2.40 -4.53 -2.59
CA LEU A 11 -1.58 -3.46 -3.11
C LEU A 11 -0.81 -2.83 -1.96
N VAL A 12 0.52 -2.78 -2.09
CA VAL A 12 1.38 -2.10 -1.12
C VAL A 12 1.93 -0.86 -1.79
N SER A 13 1.71 0.31 -1.21
CA SER A 13 2.19 1.59 -1.76
C SER A 13 2.97 2.39 -0.71
N GLY A 14 3.88 3.22 -1.17
CA GLY A 14 4.67 4.09 -0.32
C GLY A 14 5.73 4.86 -1.10
N VAL A 15 6.61 5.51 -0.35
CA VAL A 15 7.76 6.24 -0.89
C VAL A 15 9.03 5.43 -0.67
N GLY A 16 9.96 5.49 -1.59
CA GLY A 16 11.23 4.79 -1.52
C GLY A 16 11.97 5.09 -0.21
N GLY A 17 12.37 4.04 0.51
CA GLY A 17 13.00 4.12 1.83
C GLY A 17 12.08 3.82 3.01
N GLN A 18 10.76 3.76 2.84
CA GLN A 18 9.81 3.48 3.94
C GLN A 18 9.69 1.99 4.31
N GLY A 19 10.31 1.08 3.56
CA GLY A 19 10.22 -0.36 3.84
C GLY A 19 9.04 -1.07 3.19
N ALA A 20 8.34 -0.47 2.24
CA ALA A 20 7.22 -1.09 1.52
C ALA A 20 7.62 -2.41 0.83
N ILE A 21 8.81 -2.44 0.20
CA ILE A 21 9.36 -3.66 -0.40
C ILE A 21 9.66 -4.71 0.66
N LEU A 22 10.25 -4.30 1.80
CA LEU A 22 10.54 -5.23 2.90
C LEU A 22 9.24 -5.86 3.42
N ALA A 23 8.20 -5.06 3.61
CA ALA A 23 6.89 -5.56 4.03
C ALA A 23 6.33 -6.57 3.04
N SER A 24 6.39 -6.29 1.73
CA SER A 24 5.94 -7.23 0.69
C SER A 24 6.75 -8.54 0.67
N ASN A 25 8.07 -8.48 0.96
CA ASN A 25 8.92 -9.65 1.08
C ASN A 25 8.56 -10.52 2.31
N ILE A 26 8.25 -9.88 3.44
CA ILE A 26 7.78 -10.56 4.65
C ILE A 26 6.44 -11.26 4.37
N LEU A 27 5.48 -10.56 3.77
CA LEU A 27 4.20 -11.13 3.35
C LEU A 27 4.40 -12.33 2.43
N SER A 28 5.32 -12.23 1.44
CA SER A 28 5.63 -13.34 0.53
C SER A 28 6.08 -14.58 1.29
N LYS A 29 7.02 -14.43 2.23
CA LYS A 29 7.52 -15.55 3.04
C LYS A 29 6.40 -16.16 3.86
N VAL A 30 5.57 -15.35 4.51
CA VAL A 30 4.45 -15.83 5.35
C VAL A 30 3.45 -16.64 4.52
N PHE A 31 3.00 -16.12 3.38
CA PHE A 31 2.00 -16.82 2.56
C PHE A 31 2.55 -18.06 1.85
N ILE A 32 3.81 -18.03 1.41
CA ILE A 32 4.48 -19.22 0.86
C ILE A 32 4.60 -20.31 1.95
N SER A 33 5.02 -19.95 3.17
CA SER A 33 5.11 -20.90 4.29
C SER A 33 3.74 -21.48 4.68
N ALA A 34 2.67 -20.73 4.43
CA ALA A 34 1.30 -21.20 4.64
C ALA A 34 0.74 -22.03 3.46
N GLY A 35 1.57 -22.33 2.45
CA GLY A 35 1.20 -23.21 1.33
C GLY A 35 0.47 -22.51 0.17
N TYR A 36 0.48 -21.18 0.12
CA TYR A 36 -0.12 -20.43 -0.99
C TYR A 36 0.86 -20.24 -2.15
N ASP A 37 0.34 -20.22 -3.38
CA ASP A 37 1.05 -19.69 -4.54
C ASP A 37 1.03 -18.16 -4.46
N VAL A 38 2.22 -17.54 -4.52
CA VAL A 38 2.41 -16.10 -4.39
C VAL A 38 3.06 -15.56 -5.66
N LYS A 39 2.51 -14.48 -6.18
CA LYS A 39 3.13 -13.69 -7.26
C LYS A 39 3.17 -12.22 -6.84
N LYS A 40 4.29 -11.56 -7.07
CA LYS A 40 4.42 -10.13 -6.87
C LYS A 40 5.13 -9.45 -8.02
N SER A 41 4.81 -8.19 -8.23
CA SER A 41 5.49 -7.29 -9.15
C SER A 41 5.71 -5.95 -8.48
N GLU A 42 6.92 -5.46 -8.52
CA GLU A 42 7.32 -4.17 -7.95
C GLU A 42 7.45 -3.14 -9.08
N VAL A 43 6.85 -1.99 -8.86
CA VAL A 43 6.97 -0.83 -9.75
C VAL A 43 7.61 0.30 -8.95
N HIS A 44 8.67 0.85 -9.48
CA HIS A 44 9.41 1.95 -8.88
C HIS A 44 9.33 3.15 -9.80
N GLY A 45 9.10 4.34 -9.24
CA GLY A 45 9.31 5.59 -9.95
C GLY A 45 10.79 5.77 -10.33
N MET A 46 11.06 6.74 -11.22
CA MET A 46 12.42 7.02 -11.71
C MET A 46 13.42 7.41 -10.62
N ALA A 47 12.94 7.90 -9.46
CA ALA A 47 13.79 8.27 -8.32
C ALA A 47 13.90 7.10 -7.33
N GLN A 48 15.10 6.57 -7.13
CA GLN A 48 15.36 5.48 -6.15
C GLN A 48 15.10 5.89 -4.70
N ARG A 49 15.18 7.19 -4.36
CA ARG A 49 14.85 7.75 -3.05
C ARG A 49 13.80 8.85 -3.22
N GLY A 50 12.72 8.78 -2.44
CA GLY A 50 11.65 9.75 -2.51
C GLY A 50 10.67 9.58 -3.68
N GLY A 51 10.89 8.61 -4.59
CA GLY A 51 9.95 8.22 -5.63
C GLY A 51 8.89 7.26 -5.11
N ASP A 52 7.79 7.17 -5.84
CA ASP A 52 6.73 6.21 -5.57
C ASP A 52 7.20 4.76 -5.70
N VAL A 53 6.77 3.93 -4.79
CA VAL A 53 7.02 2.49 -4.80
C VAL A 53 5.70 1.77 -4.62
N THR A 54 5.39 0.89 -5.55
CA THR A 54 4.16 0.10 -5.50
C THR A 54 4.47 -1.37 -5.74
N THR A 55 3.89 -2.22 -4.92
CA THR A 55 3.96 -3.67 -5.11
C THR A 55 2.56 -4.21 -5.30
N HIS A 56 2.33 -4.83 -6.45
CA HIS A 56 1.22 -5.73 -6.68
C HIS A 56 1.56 -7.08 -6.07
N PHE A 57 0.78 -7.51 -5.10
CA PHE A 57 0.98 -8.76 -4.39
C PHE A 57 -0.30 -9.60 -4.48
N ARG A 58 -0.17 -10.82 -4.98
CA ARG A 58 -1.30 -11.73 -5.14
C ARG A 58 -0.97 -13.11 -4.57
N PHE A 59 -1.92 -13.69 -3.84
CA PHE A 59 -1.76 -15.03 -3.31
C PHE A 59 -3.07 -15.80 -3.39
N GLY A 60 -2.96 -17.14 -3.45
CA GLY A 60 -4.11 -18.05 -3.55
C GLY A 60 -3.67 -19.49 -3.76
N LYS A 61 -4.61 -20.38 -4.09
CA LYS A 61 -4.26 -21.77 -4.47
C LYS A 61 -3.37 -21.81 -5.72
N ARG A 62 -3.64 -20.94 -6.68
CA ARG A 62 -2.86 -20.78 -7.90
C ARG A 62 -3.02 -19.37 -8.44
N VAL A 63 -1.93 -18.71 -8.76
CA VAL A 63 -1.88 -17.34 -9.26
C VAL A 63 -1.07 -17.28 -10.54
N TYR A 64 -1.69 -16.86 -11.64
CA TYR A 64 -1.07 -16.87 -12.96
C TYR A 64 -0.38 -15.55 -13.35
N SER A 65 -0.74 -14.45 -12.69
CA SER A 65 -0.16 -13.13 -12.95
C SER A 65 -0.01 -12.34 -11.66
N PRO A 66 1.07 -11.59 -11.47
CA PRO A 66 1.23 -10.70 -10.32
C PRO A 66 0.36 -9.44 -10.41
N LEU A 67 -0.08 -9.05 -11.62
CA LEU A 67 -0.74 -7.78 -11.83
C LEU A 67 -2.19 -7.78 -11.34
N ILE A 68 -2.53 -6.78 -10.55
CA ILE A 68 -3.88 -6.50 -10.08
C ILE A 68 -4.56 -5.56 -11.09
N LYS A 69 -5.82 -5.75 -11.36
CA LYS A 69 -6.62 -4.86 -12.22
C LYS A 69 -7.17 -3.68 -11.44
N TYR A 70 -7.54 -2.62 -12.15
CA TYR A 70 -8.33 -1.52 -11.57
C TYR A 70 -9.59 -2.05 -10.91
N GLY A 71 -9.91 -1.54 -9.72
CA GLY A 71 -11.09 -1.93 -8.96
C GLY A 71 -11.03 -3.35 -8.38
N ASP A 72 -9.85 -4.01 -8.34
CA ASP A 72 -9.73 -5.41 -7.90
C ASP A 72 -8.82 -5.60 -6.67
N VAL A 73 -8.41 -4.52 -6.00
CA VAL A 73 -7.64 -4.57 -4.76
C VAL A 73 -8.54 -4.96 -3.58
N ASP A 74 -8.21 -6.07 -2.90
CA ASP A 74 -8.90 -6.52 -1.69
C ASP A 74 -8.33 -5.88 -0.42
N TYR A 75 -7.02 -5.60 -0.43
CA TYR A 75 -6.31 -4.94 0.67
C TYR A 75 -5.35 -3.88 0.12
N LEU A 76 -5.45 -2.65 0.63
CA LEU A 76 -4.43 -1.62 0.44
C LEU A 76 -3.60 -1.50 1.72
N ILE A 77 -2.28 -1.57 1.60
CA ILE A 77 -1.33 -1.23 2.68
C ILE A 77 -0.51 -0.06 2.18
N SER A 78 -0.78 1.13 2.70
CA SER A 78 -0.05 2.32 2.29
C SER A 78 0.80 2.90 3.41
N PHE A 79 2.07 3.13 3.10
CA PHE A 79 3.06 3.69 4.01
C PHE A 79 3.03 5.23 4.03
N GLU A 80 2.36 5.86 3.04
CA GLU A 80 2.26 7.31 2.90
C GLU A 80 0.88 7.70 2.35
N LEU A 81 0.31 8.79 2.86
CA LEU A 81 -1.08 9.16 2.58
C LEU A 81 -1.33 9.53 1.11
N LEU A 82 -0.43 10.32 0.49
CA LEU A 82 -0.59 10.71 -0.91
C LEU A 82 -0.46 9.50 -1.84
N GLU A 83 0.43 8.57 -1.51
CA GLU A 83 0.59 7.34 -2.27
C GLU A 83 -0.65 6.43 -2.17
N ALA A 84 -1.35 6.43 -1.02
CA ALA A 84 -2.65 5.77 -0.93
C ALA A 84 -3.67 6.38 -1.91
N MET A 85 -3.73 7.71 -1.98
CA MET A 85 -4.67 8.45 -2.82
C MET A 85 -4.49 8.17 -4.31
N ARG A 86 -3.26 7.94 -4.77
CA ARG A 86 -2.96 7.57 -6.17
C ARG A 86 -3.65 6.29 -6.62
N TYR A 87 -3.92 5.39 -5.68
CA TYR A 87 -4.50 4.07 -5.96
C TYR A 87 -5.98 3.93 -5.58
N LEU A 88 -6.67 5.04 -5.29
CA LEU A 88 -8.08 5.04 -4.89
C LEU A 88 -8.96 4.24 -5.88
N ASN A 89 -8.76 4.44 -7.18
CA ASN A 89 -9.53 3.77 -8.24
C ASN A 89 -9.18 2.27 -8.42
N TRP A 90 -8.18 1.77 -7.71
CA TRP A 90 -7.78 0.35 -7.75
C TRP A 90 -8.50 -0.48 -6.70
N ILE A 91 -9.14 0.16 -5.74
CA ILE A 91 -9.64 -0.44 -4.51
C ILE A 91 -11.08 -0.89 -4.70
N LYS A 92 -11.41 -2.11 -4.26
CA LYS A 92 -12.79 -2.57 -4.19
C LYS A 92 -13.58 -1.80 -3.13
N PRO A 93 -14.90 -1.63 -3.28
CA PRO A 93 -15.71 -0.93 -2.28
C PRO A 93 -15.70 -1.58 -0.89
N ASP A 94 -15.50 -2.89 -0.80
CA ASP A 94 -15.45 -3.68 0.42
C ASP A 94 -14.01 -4.02 0.88
N ALA A 95 -13.01 -3.41 0.26
CA ALA A 95 -11.61 -3.63 0.58
C ALA A 95 -11.25 -3.15 1.99
N LYS A 96 -10.22 -3.74 2.57
CA LYS A 96 -9.63 -3.27 3.83
C LYS A 96 -8.40 -2.42 3.56
N ILE A 97 -8.31 -1.30 4.26
CA ILE A 97 -7.31 -0.27 4.01
C ILE A 97 -6.49 -0.06 5.28
N ILE A 98 -5.20 -0.24 5.19
CA ILE A 98 -4.24 0.06 6.26
C ILE A 98 -3.45 1.29 5.81
N LEU A 99 -3.67 2.42 6.49
CA LEU A 99 -3.02 3.69 6.20
C LEU A 99 -2.01 4.06 7.30
N ASN A 100 -0.77 4.23 6.93
CA ASN A 100 0.20 4.91 7.79
C ASN A 100 -0.01 6.42 7.70
N GLN A 101 -0.19 7.10 8.83
CA GLN A 101 -0.43 8.54 8.92
C GLN A 101 0.85 9.38 8.67
N GLN A 102 1.68 8.93 7.74
CA GLN A 102 2.88 9.64 7.34
C GLN A 102 2.62 10.48 6.11
N ARG A 103 3.22 11.68 6.09
CA ARG A 103 3.23 12.60 4.96
C ARG A 103 4.65 12.88 4.56
N ILE A 104 5.00 12.57 3.32
CA ILE A 104 6.28 12.90 2.71
C ILE A 104 5.99 13.85 1.57
N LEU A 105 6.52 15.06 1.65
CA LEU A 105 6.24 16.09 0.63
C LEU A 105 7.00 15.74 -0.65
N PRO A 106 6.31 15.49 -1.78
CA PRO A 106 6.99 15.40 -3.07
C PRO A 106 7.72 16.70 -3.43
N PRO A 107 8.75 16.67 -4.28
CA PRO A 107 9.52 17.87 -4.64
C PRO A 107 8.66 19.05 -5.11
N ALA A 108 7.62 18.82 -5.90
CA ALA A 108 6.71 19.85 -6.36
C ALA A 108 5.90 20.50 -5.23
N VAL A 109 5.56 19.74 -4.19
CA VAL A 109 4.90 20.26 -2.99
C VAL A 109 5.89 20.99 -2.09
N ALA A 110 7.08 20.42 -1.90
CA ALA A 110 8.14 21.02 -1.08
C ALA A 110 8.62 22.36 -1.66
N SER A 111 8.62 22.52 -2.98
CA SER A 111 8.95 23.79 -3.67
C SER A 111 7.79 24.80 -3.69
N GLY A 112 6.60 24.43 -3.19
CA GLY A 112 5.44 25.32 -3.19
C GLY A 112 4.71 25.45 -4.54
N LEU A 113 5.08 24.64 -5.54
CA LEU A 113 4.41 24.65 -6.86
C LEU A 113 2.97 24.15 -6.79
N VAL A 114 2.71 23.19 -5.92
CA VAL A 114 1.38 22.63 -5.68
C VAL A 114 1.16 22.36 -4.18
N GLY A 115 -0.11 22.36 -3.75
CA GLY A 115 -0.46 22.03 -2.37
C GLY A 115 -0.49 20.51 -2.12
N TYR A 116 -0.12 20.09 -0.90
CA TYR A 116 -0.40 18.71 -0.47
C TYR A 116 -1.90 18.58 -0.16
N PRO A 117 -2.59 17.54 -0.65
CA PRO A 117 -4.01 17.34 -0.36
C PRO A 117 -4.27 17.24 1.14
N LYS A 118 -5.26 18.00 1.65
CA LYS A 118 -5.51 18.10 3.11
C LYS A 118 -6.39 16.98 3.64
N ASP A 119 -7.32 16.48 2.82
CA ASP A 119 -8.46 15.68 3.29
C ASP A 119 -8.37 14.19 2.89
N ILE A 120 -7.15 13.65 2.74
CA ILE A 120 -6.95 12.27 2.27
C ILE A 120 -7.64 11.26 3.22
N GLU A 121 -7.40 11.38 4.53
CA GLU A 121 -8.01 10.46 5.50
C GLU A 121 -9.53 10.55 5.53
N THR A 122 -10.08 11.75 5.41
CA THR A 122 -11.53 11.98 5.31
C THR A 122 -12.09 11.36 4.04
N THR A 123 -11.44 11.60 2.91
CA THR A 123 -11.82 10.99 1.63
C THR A 123 -11.89 9.45 1.74
N PHE A 124 -10.87 8.84 2.30
CA PHE A 124 -10.88 7.38 2.50
C PHE A 124 -12.01 6.93 3.43
N LYS A 125 -12.27 7.67 4.53
CA LYS A 125 -13.39 7.37 5.45
C LYS A 125 -14.74 7.46 4.74
N ASP A 126 -14.94 8.45 3.89
CA ASP A 126 -16.19 8.63 3.14
C ASP A 126 -16.44 7.49 2.15
N TYR A 127 -15.38 6.97 1.50
CA TYR A 127 -15.49 5.88 0.53
C TYR A 127 -15.57 4.49 1.18
N PHE A 128 -14.83 4.24 2.27
CA PHE A 128 -14.62 2.89 2.81
C PHE A 128 -15.13 2.69 4.25
N GLY A 129 -15.60 3.76 4.91
CA GLY A 129 -16.23 3.71 6.22
C GLY A 129 -15.34 3.04 7.28
N GLN A 130 -15.86 2.00 7.93
CA GLN A 130 -15.18 1.26 9.01
C GLN A 130 -14.07 0.30 8.52
N HIS A 131 -13.84 0.18 7.21
CA HIS A 131 -12.84 -0.73 6.64
C HIS A 131 -11.42 -0.12 6.65
N ILE A 132 -11.23 1.04 7.31
CA ILE A 132 -9.94 1.74 7.39
C ILE A 132 -9.31 1.55 8.76
N TYR A 133 -8.03 1.20 8.72
CA TYR A 133 -7.17 1.04 9.89
C TYR A 133 -6.01 2.03 9.75
N SER A 134 -6.10 3.17 10.45
CA SER A 134 -5.02 4.17 10.46
C SER A 134 -4.01 3.83 11.55
N ILE A 135 -2.73 3.88 11.21
CA ILE A 135 -1.62 3.61 12.12
C ILE A 135 -0.61 4.78 12.12
N LYS A 136 0.02 5.01 13.26
CA LYS A 136 1.17 5.92 13.39
C LYS A 136 2.46 5.11 13.42
N GLY A 137 2.83 4.56 12.25
CA GLY A 137 3.93 3.60 12.13
C GLY A 137 5.26 4.15 12.63
N GLN A 138 5.57 5.43 12.40
CA GLN A 138 6.79 6.08 12.90
C GLN A 138 6.83 6.14 14.44
N ASP A 139 5.71 6.44 15.10
CA ASP A 139 5.66 6.49 16.57
C ASP A 139 5.88 5.09 17.15
N ILE A 140 5.32 4.06 16.50
CA ILE A 140 5.53 2.67 16.90
C ILE A 140 6.99 2.28 16.70
N ALA A 141 7.58 2.59 15.54
CA ALA A 141 8.98 2.26 15.24
C ALA A 141 9.95 2.93 16.22
N LYS A 142 9.73 4.21 16.56
CA LYS A 142 10.52 4.94 17.56
C LYS A 142 10.44 4.28 18.94
N LYS A 143 9.26 3.86 19.38
CA LYS A 143 9.08 3.15 20.66
C LYS A 143 9.81 1.80 20.69
N LEU A 144 9.99 1.17 19.53
CA LEU A 144 10.73 -0.08 19.38
C LEU A 144 12.26 0.11 19.16
N GLY A 145 12.75 1.38 19.23
CA GLY A 145 14.15 1.70 19.08
C GLY A 145 14.64 1.88 17.65
N ASN A 146 13.74 1.89 16.67
CA ASN A 146 14.10 2.19 15.29
C ASN A 146 13.93 3.69 15.02
N VAL A 147 15.00 4.39 14.64
CA VAL A 147 15.06 5.86 14.52
C VAL A 147 15.22 6.31 13.07
N GLN A 148 14.93 5.47 12.09
CA GLN A 148 14.99 5.86 10.68
C GLN A 148 13.73 6.59 10.23
#